data_2df184866200f680d3f24719dffb867a
#
_entry.id   2df184866200f680d3f24719dffb867a
#
_cell.length_a   1.000
_cell.length_b   1.000
_cell.length_c   1.000
_cell.angle_alpha   90.00
_cell.angle_beta   90.00
_cell.angle_gamma   90.00
#
_symmetry.space_group_name_H-M   'P 1'
#
loop_
_entity.id
_entity.type
_entity.pdbx_description
1 polymer ?
#
loop_
_entity_poly.entity_id
_entity_poly.type
_entity_poly.pdbx_seq_one_letter_code
_entity_poly.pdbx_strand_id
1 'polypeptide(L)'
;MSRLGDTIRTARLKARMTEKALGKKCGMAENVIKDIESGRRIVSDEQAQRILKLLGSESPVSAELEVAAEPTVQLRPKPRAYVVPLEPEHPQQEAAARESSDAWLDALGGVVKRVPVCGPDGIVIDHVLVPVIGGKIEGGAPDKVLFYRCGDNALRGFRVHAGDLLLTIPASKPEDEALMLIVYQGKRMVRKLLKLDGSRLQLQSFDMEFSAKIVHAAEVQILGRCVRLQRTL
;
A
#
# COMPACT_ATOMS: atom_id res chain seq x y z
N MET A 1 2.51 -14.55 10.32
CA MET A 1 2.14 -15.99 10.19
C MET A 1 0.93 -16.09 9.27
N SER A 2 0.87 -17.10 8.43
CA SER A 2 -0.26 -17.28 7.48
C SER A 2 -1.46 -17.87 8.22
N ARG A 3 -2.62 -17.20 8.19
CA ARG A 3 -3.87 -17.69 8.81
C ARG A 3 -4.23 -19.13 8.39
N LEU A 4 -3.92 -19.50 7.15
CA LEU A 4 -4.14 -20.87 6.63
C LEU A 4 -3.22 -21.91 7.25
N GLY A 5 -1.95 -21.59 7.51
CA GLY A 5 -1.00 -22.46 8.18
C GLY A 5 -1.43 -22.81 9.60
N ASP A 6 -1.87 -21.81 10.37
CA ASP A 6 -2.38 -21.98 11.74
C ASP A 6 -3.67 -22.82 11.76
N THR A 7 -4.56 -22.64 10.77
CA THR A 7 -5.79 -23.43 10.63
C THR A 7 -5.47 -24.92 10.36
N ILE A 8 -4.54 -25.20 9.46
CA ILE A 8 -4.09 -26.58 9.14
C ILE A 8 -3.47 -27.22 10.37
N ARG A 9 -2.59 -26.50 11.10
CA ARG A 9 -1.97 -26.97 12.34
C ARG A 9 -3.01 -27.33 13.40
N THR A 10 -3.99 -26.46 13.61
CA THR A 10 -5.06 -26.67 14.60
C THR A 10 -5.92 -27.88 14.22
N ALA A 11 -6.27 -28.03 12.95
CA ALA A 11 -7.03 -29.17 12.45
C ALA A 11 -6.26 -30.48 12.60
N ARG A 12 -4.95 -30.48 12.32
CA ARG A 12 -4.08 -31.64 12.50
C ARG A 12 -4.00 -32.08 13.96
N LEU A 13 -3.83 -31.12 14.88
CA LEU A 13 -3.77 -31.39 16.32
C LEU A 13 -5.10 -31.95 16.84
N LYS A 14 -6.24 -31.41 16.37
CA LYS A 14 -7.58 -31.94 16.69
C LYS A 14 -7.74 -33.39 16.19
N ALA A 15 -7.21 -33.69 15.02
CA ALA A 15 -7.21 -35.03 14.46
C ALA A 15 -6.16 -36.00 15.10
N ARG A 16 -5.40 -35.52 16.10
CA ARG A 16 -4.30 -36.24 16.76
C ARG A 16 -3.29 -36.86 15.80
N MET A 17 -2.96 -36.13 14.73
CA MET A 17 -2.03 -36.60 13.70
C MET A 17 -0.68 -35.89 13.83
N THR A 18 0.40 -36.63 13.53
CA THR A 18 1.75 -36.06 13.41
C THR A 18 1.93 -35.43 12.03
N GLU A 19 2.90 -34.48 11.89
CA GLU A 19 3.24 -33.86 10.61
C GLU A 19 3.59 -34.88 9.55
N LYS A 20 4.33 -35.95 9.93
CA LYS A 20 4.67 -37.08 9.08
C LYS A 20 3.45 -37.86 8.61
N ALA A 21 2.49 -38.12 9.51
CA ALA A 21 1.26 -38.86 9.17
C ALA A 21 0.38 -38.03 8.21
N LEU A 22 0.27 -36.71 8.44
CA LEU A 22 -0.46 -35.82 7.55
C LEU A 22 0.23 -35.72 6.18
N GLY A 23 1.56 -35.57 6.16
CA GLY A 23 2.34 -35.57 4.93
C GLY A 23 2.10 -36.83 4.08
N LYS A 24 2.13 -38.00 4.71
CA LYS A 24 1.86 -39.28 4.02
C LYS A 24 0.45 -39.35 3.44
N LYS A 25 -0.57 -38.83 4.16
CA LYS A 25 -1.96 -38.74 3.66
C LYS A 25 -2.14 -37.78 2.51
N CYS A 26 -1.40 -36.68 2.51
CA CYS A 26 -1.49 -35.65 1.48
C CYS A 26 -0.51 -35.85 0.32
N GLY A 27 0.33 -36.90 0.36
CA GLY A 27 1.36 -37.13 -0.64
C GLY A 27 2.50 -36.08 -0.58
N MET A 28 2.74 -35.49 0.58
CA MET A 28 3.74 -34.44 0.79
C MET A 28 4.81 -34.90 1.79
N ALA A 29 6.03 -34.39 1.65
CA ALA A 29 7.08 -34.65 2.63
C ALA A 29 6.76 -33.93 3.97
N GLU A 30 7.21 -34.50 5.09
CA GLU A 30 7.02 -33.96 6.44
C GLU A 30 7.49 -32.50 6.56
N ASN A 31 8.67 -32.19 5.98
CA ASN A 31 9.20 -30.84 5.98
C ASN A 31 8.30 -29.82 5.28
N VAL A 32 7.58 -30.23 4.23
CA VAL A 32 6.63 -29.37 3.52
C VAL A 32 5.44 -29.01 4.40
N ILE A 33 4.90 -29.97 5.16
CA ILE A 33 3.82 -29.71 6.12
C ILE A 33 4.29 -28.74 7.21
N LYS A 34 5.50 -28.95 7.73
CA LYS A 34 6.11 -28.09 8.74
C LYS A 34 6.33 -26.66 8.24
N ASP A 35 6.76 -26.49 6.99
CA ASP A 35 6.94 -25.17 6.38
C ASP A 35 5.60 -24.47 6.12
N ILE A 36 4.56 -25.20 5.79
CA ILE A 36 3.20 -24.68 5.64
C ILE A 36 2.65 -24.20 6.99
N GLU A 37 2.75 -25.04 8.03
CA GLU A 37 2.27 -24.71 9.37
C GLU A 37 3.05 -23.55 10.03
N SER A 38 4.34 -23.42 9.72
CA SER A 38 5.17 -22.30 10.20
C SER A 38 5.03 -21.03 9.36
N GLY A 39 4.25 -21.07 8.25
CA GLY A 39 4.07 -19.93 7.35
C GLY A 39 5.28 -19.63 6.44
N ARG A 40 6.30 -20.52 6.44
CA ARG A 40 7.47 -20.38 5.54
C ARG A 40 7.13 -20.74 4.09
N ARG A 41 6.07 -21.51 3.89
CA ARG A 41 5.59 -21.89 2.57
C ARG A 41 4.13 -21.51 2.42
N ILE A 42 3.82 -20.79 1.33
CA ILE A 42 2.45 -20.44 0.96
C ILE A 42 1.82 -21.63 0.21
N VAL A 43 0.61 -21.99 0.61
CA VAL A 43 -0.23 -22.99 -0.11
C VAL A 43 -1.37 -22.25 -0.80
N SER A 44 -1.78 -22.79 -1.95
CA SER A 44 -3.00 -22.33 -2.60
C SER A 44 -4.24 -22.75 -1.79
N ASP A 45 -5.32 -21.96 -1.92
CA ASP A 45 -6.58 -22.25 -1.21
C ASP A 45 -7.11 -23.66 -1.52
N GLU A 46 -6.97 -24.13 -2.77
CA GLU A 46 -7.34 -25.48 -3.17
C GLU A 46 -6.54 -26.57 -2.43
N GLN A 47 -5.25 -26.37 -2.27
CA GLN A 47 -4.38 -27.30 -1.53
C GLN A 47 -4.72 -27.28 -0.04
N ALA A 48 -4.98 -26.11 0.54
CA ALA A 48 -5.38 -25.96 1.93
C ALA A 48 -6.72 -26.65 2.21
N GLN A 49 -7.70 -26.48 1.32
CA GLN A 49 -9.01 -27.15 1.41
C GLN A 49 -8.88 -28.68 1.31
N ARG A 50 -8.05 -29.21 0.42
CA ARG A 50 -7.77 -30.65 0.33
C ARG A 50 -7.19 -31.20 1.62
N ILE A 51 -6.24 -30.49 2.23
CA ILE A 51 -5.63 -30.89 3.50
C ILE A 51 -6.67 -30.87 4.63
N LEU A 52 -7.50 -29.82 4.73
CA LEU A 52 -8.56 -29.69 5.73
C LEU A 52 -9.64 -30.76 5.56
N LYS A 53 -10.03 -31.10 4.32
CA LYS A 53 -10.97 -32.16 4.02
C LYS A 53 -10.45 -33.52 4.46
N LEU A 54 -9.16 -33.80 4.28
CA LEU A 54 -8.53 -35.05 4.75
C LEU A 54 -8.43 -35.14 6.29
N LEU A 55 -8.49 -33.99 6.97
CA LEU A 55 -8.48 -33.88 8.43
C LEU A 55 -9.91 -33.92 9.04
N GLY A 56 -10.96 -33.99 8.21
CA GLY A 56 -12.35 -34.05 8.68
C GLY A 56 -12.86 -32.72 9.24
N SER A 57 -12.19 -31.61 8.99
CA SER A 57 -12.64 -30.27 9.35
C SER A 57 -13.15 -29.57 8.09
N GLU A 58 -14.45 -29.62 7.84
CA GLU A 58 -15.08 -28.81 6.83
C GLU A 58 -15.02 -27.35 7.28
N SER A 59 -14.31 -26.53 6.52
CA SER A 59 -14.40 -25.08 6.65
C SER A 59 -15.72 -24.59 6.06
N PRO A 60 -16.44 -23.69 6.73
CA PRO A 60 -17.65 -23.10 6.19
C PRO A 60 -17.28 -21.96 5.23
N VAL A 61 -16.86 -22.28 4.02
CA VAL A 61 -16.78 -21.34 2.91
C VAL A 61 -17.15 -22.10 1.64
N SER A 62 -18.42 -22.25 1.41
CA SER A 62 -19.09 -22.43 0.12
C SER A 62 -20.47 -23.06 0.36
N ALA A 63 -21.47 -22.23 0.64
CA ALA A 63 -22.87 -22.57 0.49
C ALA A 63 -23.60 -21.31 0.05
N GLU A 64 -23.51 -21.03 -1.22
CA GLU A 64 -24.53 -20.26 -1.93
C GLU A 64 -24.71 -20.92 -3.29
N LEU A 65 -25.81 -21.62 -3.42
CA LEU A 65 -26.67 -21.81 -4.55
C LEU A 65 -27.30 -23.21 -4.53
N GLU A 66 -28.46 -23.33 -3.87
CA GLU A 66 -29.59 -24.07 -4.44
C GLU A 66 -30.90 -23.59 -3.80
N VAL A 67 -31.81 -23.29 -4.69
CA VAL A 67 -33.14 -22.70 -4.50
C VAL A 67 -34.14 -23.78 -4.08
N ALA A 68 -35.06 -23.36 -3.24
CA ALA A 68 -36.47 -23.77 -3.15
C ALA A 68 -36.92 -24.49 -1.87
N ALA A 69 -37.89 -23.85 -1.30
CA ALA A 69 -39.05 -24.30 -0.50
C ALA A 69 -39.06 -23.80 0.94
N GLU A 70 -39.88 -22.75 1.14
CA GLU A 70 -40.44 -22.41 2.46
C GLU A 70 -41.30 -23.58 3.01
N PRO A 71 -41.46 -23.76 4.33
CA PRO A 71 -42.25 -22.83 5.10
C PRO A 71 -41.90 -22.67 6.61
N THR A 72 -42.43 -21.59 7.15
CA THR A 72 -42.89 -21.42 8.54
C THR A 72 -41.89 -20.84 9.56
N VAL A 73 -42.17 -19.58 9.84
CA VAL A 73 -41.71 -18.71 10.91
C VAL A 73 -41.80 -19.38 12.30
N GLN A 74 -40.64 -19.46 12.95
CA GLN A 74 -40.55 -19.38 14.40
C GLN A 74 -39.50 -18.36 14.79
N LEU A 75 -39.96 -17.25 15.34
CA LEU A 75 -39.19 -16.18 15.95
C LEU A 75 -38.35 -16.71 17.11
N ARG A 76 -37.04 -16.87 16.88
CA ARG A 76 -36.07 -16.96 17.98
C ARG A 76 -35.44 -15.59 18.18
N PRO A 77 -35.25 -15.15 19.45
CA PRO A 77 -34.68 -13.84 19.72
C PRO A 77 -33.26 -13.73 19.15
N LYS A 78 -33.00 -12.62 18.47
CA LYS A 78 -31.66 -12.27 17.92
C LYS A 78 -30.62 -12.35 19.03
N PRO A 79 -29.47 -13.04 18.83
CA PRO A 79 -28.37 -12.89 19.75
C PRO A 79 -27.94 -11.43 19.74
N ARG A 80 -27.90 -10.82 20.93
CA ARG A 80 -27.29 -9.51 21.14
C ARG A 80 -25.88 -9.55 20.56
N ALA A 81 -25.60 -8.65 19.63
CA ALA A 81 -24.25 -8.40 19.18
C ALA A 81 -23.41 -8.08 20.43
N TYR A 82 -22.47 -8.96 20.74
CA TYR A 82 -21.45 -8.69 21.73
C TYR A 82 -20.52 -7.64 21.13
N VAL A 83 -20.78 -6.40 21.48
CA VAL A 83 -19.83 -5.32 21.22
C VAL A 83 -18.69 -5.56 22.19
N VAL A 84 -17.58 -6.08 21.66
CA VAL A 84 -16.31 -6.06 22.40
C VAL A 84 -16.03 -4.58 22.67
N PRO A 85 -15.98 -4.11 23.92
CA PRO A 85 -15.51 -2.77 24.18
C PRO A 85 -14.08 -2.71 23.65
N LEU A 86 -13.83 -1.84 22.66
CA LEU A 86 -12.48 -1.39 22.35
C LEU A 86 -12.00 -0.71 23.63
N GLU A 87 -11.18 -1.41 24.41
CA GLU A 87 -10.44 -0.77 25.48
C GLU A 87 -9.69 0.41 24.84
N PRO A 88 -9.81 1.63 25.41
CA PRO A 88 -9.05 2.75 24.90
C PRO A 88 -7.56 2.37 24.99
N GLU A 89 -6.91 2.23 23.85
CA GLU A 89 -5.47 2.02 23.79
C GLU A 89 -4.83 3.13 24.61
N HIS A 90 -4.09 2.76 25.63
CA HIS A 90 -3.48 3.71 26.54
C HIS A 90 -2.52 4.61 25.75
N PRO A 91 -2.67 5.94 25.78
CA PRO A 91 -1.81 6.88 25.04
C PRO A 91 -0.32 6.73 25.37
N GLN A 92 0.00 6.10 26.51
CA GLN A 92 1.37 5.77 26.91
C GLN A 92 2.01 4.63 26.10
N GLN A 93 1.23 3.66 25.61
CA GLN A 93 1.75 2.57 24.79
C GLN A 93 2.05 3.03 23.35
N GLU A 94 1.24 3.93 22.80
CA GLU A 94 1.53 4.54 21.50
C GLU A 94 2.75 5.46 21.54
N ALA A 95 2.96 6.21 22.63
CA ALA A 95 4.14 7.05 22.79
C ALA A 95 5.42 6.21 22.87
N ALA A 96 5.43 5.15 23.69
CA ALA A 96 6.57 4.24 23.81
C ALA A 96 6.86 3.47 22.52
N ALA A 97 5.82 3.08 21.75
CA ALA A 97 5.98 2.44 20.45
C ALA A 97 6.54 3.39 19.40
N ARG A 98 6.19 4.67 19.44
CA ARG A 98 6.74 5.72 18.57
C ARG A 98 8.19 6.02 18.90
N GLU A 99 8.55 6.17 20.17
CA GLU A 99 9.92 6.40 20.61
C GLU A 99 10.86 5.24 20.25
N SER A 100 10.43 4.00 20.44
CA SER A 100 11.21 2.82 20.03
C SER A 100 11.36 2.71 18.52
N SER A 101 10.35 3.09 17.77
CA SER A 101 10.36 3.13 16.31
C SER A 101 11.29 4.22 15.78
N ASP A 102 11.37 5.36 16.43
CA ASP A 102 12.23 6.47 16.02
C ASP A 102 13.71 6.18 16.31
N ALA A 103 14.05 5.59 17.47
CA ALA A 103 15.40 5.17 17.78
C ALA A 103 15.93 4.08 16.83
N TRP A 104 15.05 3.16 16.40
CA TRP A 104 15.38 2.15 15.41
C TRP A 104 15.62 2.73 14.02
N LEU A 105 14.81 3.72 13.61
CA LEU A 105 14.96 4.43 12.34
C LEU A 105 16.26 5.25 12.30
N ASP A 106 16.67 5.86 13.41
CA ASP A 106 17.93 6.57 13.52
C ASP A 106 19.13 5.65 13.34
N ALA A 107 19.06 4.43 13.88
CA ALA A 107 20.09 3.41 13.67
C ALA A 107 20.20 2.97 12.20
N LEU A 108 19.10 3.04 11.43
CA LEU A 108 19.04 2.72 10.00
C LEU A 108 19.10 3.95 9.09
N GLY A 109 19.37 5.14 9.62
CA GLY A 109 19.34 6.40 8.89
C GLY A 109 20.21 6.47 7.64
N GLY A 110 21.26 5.61 7.56
CA GLY A 110 22.07 5.45 6.35
C GLY A 110 21.46 4.56 5.25
N VAL A 111 20.43 3.76 5.58
CA VAL A 111 19.85 2.74 4.69
C VAL A 111 18.40 3.10 4.32
N VAL A 112 17.67 3.68 5.26
CA VAL A 112 16.24 4.05 5.09
C VAL A 112 16.03 5.46 5.59
N LYS A 113 15.26 6.23 4.86
CA LYS A 113 14.88 7.61 5.23
C LYS A 113 13.35 7.75 5.29
N ARG A 114 12.88 8.45 6.30
CA ARG A 114 11.48 8.88 6.41
C ARG A 114 11.28 10.11 5.52
N VAL A 115 10.58 9.95 4.41
CA VAL A 115 10.31 10.98 3.41
C VAL A 115 8.92 11.55 3.64
N PRO A 116 8.76 12.88 3.80
CA PRO A 116 7.46 13.49 4.03
C PRO A 116 6.55 13.38 2.80
N VAL A 117 5.25 13.18 3.06
CA VAL A 117 4.18 13.26 2.06
C VAL A 117 3.49 14.61 2.22
N CYS A 118 3.53 15.42 1.19
CA CYS A 118 2.89 16.75 1.18
C CYS A 118 1.61 16.73 0.35
N GLY A 119 0.57 17.38 0.85
CA GLY A 119 -0.67 17.64 0.12
C GLY A 119 -0.54 18.79 -0.88
N PRO A 120 -1.65 19.10 -1.61
CA PRO A 120 -1.71 20.22 -2.55
C PRO A 120 -1.51 21.59 -1.88
N ASP A 121 -1.84 21.70 -0.60
CA ASP A 121 -1.61 22.88 0.25
C ASP A 121 -0.16 23.02 0.70
N GLY A 122 0.66 21.98 0.52
CA GLY A 122 2.05 21.92 0.95
C GLY A 122 2.25 21.48 2.39
N ILE A 123 1.18 21.14 3.10
CA ILE A 123 1.25 20.62 4.46
C ILE A 123 1.71 19.15 4.41
N VAL A 124 2.55 18.76 5.36
CA VAL A 124 2.95 17.37 5.55
C VAL A 124 1.78 16.62 6.18
N ILE A 125 1.29 15.60 5.47
CA ILE A 125 0.11 14.80 5.87
C ILE A 125 0.49 13.38 6.29
N ASP A 126 1.68 12.91 5.91
CA ASP A 126 2.14 11.55 6.17
C ASP A 126 3.64 11.42 5.93
N HIS A 127 4.22 10.25 6.20
CA HIS A 127 5.62 9.92 5.90
C HIS A 127 5.71 8.52 5.30
N VAL A 128 6.62 8.35 4.34
CA VAL A 128 6.91 7.05 3.72
C VAL A 128 8.38 6.70 3.93
N LEU A 129 8.64 5.46 4.33
CA LEU A 129 10.00 4.94 4.44
C LEU A 129 10.52 4.56 3.06
N VAL A 130 11.67 5.13 2.69
CA VAL A 130 12.28 4.91 1.38
C VAL A 130 13.73 4.50 1.55
N PRO A 131 14.22 3.48 0.83
CA PRO A 131 15.61 3.10 0.89
C PRO A 131 16.53 4.18 0.32
N VAL A 132 17.65 4.39 0.99
CA VAL A 132 18.73 5.28 0.55
C VAL A 132 19.81 4.42 -0.11
N ILE A 133 20.06 4.64 -1.38
CA ILE A 133 21.05 3.88 -2.17
C ILE A 133 22.19 4.82 -2.56
N GLY A 134 23.42 4.51 -2.12
CA GLY A 134 24.57 5.35 -2.39
C GLY A 134 24.44 6.79 -1.86
N GLY A 135 23.76 6.99 -0.69
CA GLY A 135 23.52 8.30 -0.10
C GLY A 135 22.48 9.14 -0.82
N LYS A 136 21.68 8.56 -1.74
CA LYS A 136 20.67 9.25 -2.54
C LYS A 136 19.35 8.47 -2.56
N ILE A 137 18.26 9.18 -2.80
CA ILE A 137 16.95 8.62 -3.08
C ILE A 137 16.59 9.02 -4.51
N GLU A 138 16.54 8.04 -5.43
CA GLU A 138 16.28 8.26 -6.88
C GLU A 138 17.11 9.41 -7.48
N GLY A 139 18.37 9.53 -7.05
CA GLY A 139 19.29 10.58 -7.51
C GLY A 139 19.20 11.91 -6.74
N GLY A 140 18.20 12.11 -5.91
CA GLY A 140 18.05 13.30 -5.05
C GLY A 140 18.72 13.16 -3.69
N ALA A 141 19.07 14.27 -3.06
CA ALA A 141 19.57 14.29 -1.68
C ALA A 141 18.44 13.88 -0.72
N PRO A 142 18.66 12.93 0.21
CA PRO A 142 17.60 12.35 1.05
C PRO A 142 16.80 13.38 1.86
N ASP A 143 17.42 14.48 2.26
CA ASP A 143 16.79 15.52 3.07
C ASP A 143 15.96 16.51 2.24
N LYS A 144 16.05 16.44 0.91
CA LYS A 144 15.37 17.36 -0.02
C LYS A 144 14.31 16.69 -0.87
N VAL A 145 14.13 15.40 -0.74
CA VAL A 145 13.09 14.63 -1.46
C VAL A 145 11.79 14.70 -0.68
N LEU A 146 10.68 14.69 -1.39
CA LEU A 146 9.35 14.59 -0.81
C LEU A 146 8.43 13.73 -1.70
N PHE A 147 7.37 13.20 -1.13
CA PHE A 147 6.23 12.73 -1.87
C PHE A 147 5.19 13.83 -1.99
N TYR A 148 4.65 13.99 -3.17
CA TYR A 148 3.49 14.83 -3.40
C TYR A 148 2.27 13.95 -3.64
N ARG A 149 1.22 14.15 -2.84
CA ARG A 149 -0.07 13.49 -3.07
C ARG A 149 -0.82 14.25 -4.13
N CYS A 150 -1.08 13.60 -5.27
CA CYS A 150 -1.79 14.22 -6.38
C CYS A 150 -3.21 14.61 -5.96
N GLY A 151 -3.56 15.88 -6.12
CA GLY A 151 -4.86 16.40 -5.68
C GLY A 151 -5.93 16.39 -6.76
N ASP A 152 -5.56 16.15 -8.02
CA ASP A 152 -6.47 16.20 -9.16
C ASP A 152 -6.23 15.05 -10.17
N ASN A 153 -7.13 14.92 -11.13
CA ASN A 153 -7.04 13.93 -12.20
C ASN A 153 -6.47 14.49 -13.50
N ALA A 154 -5.89 15.69 -13.46
CA ALA A 154 -5.38 16.38 -14.63
C ALA A 154 -4.25 15.64 -15.38
N LEU A 155 -3.74 14.56 -14.81
CA LEU A 155 -2.70 13.71 -15.40
C LEU A 155 -3.16 12.27 -15.64
N ARG A 156 -4.47 12.00 -15.65
CA ARG A 156 -5.03 10.64 -15.84
C ARG A 156 -4.55 10.01 -17.14
N GLY A 157 -4.52 10.75 -18.24
CA GLY A 157 -3.99 10.28 -19.51
C GLY A 157 -2.48 9.96 -19.49
N PHE A 158 -1.74 10.48 -18.52
CA PHE A 158 -0.35 10.11 -18.23
C PHE A 158 -0.26 9.06 -17.09
N ARG A 159 -1.38 8.36 -16.78
CA ARG A 159 -1.51 7.29 -15.76
C ARG A 159 -1.28 7.75 -14.32
N VAL A 160 -1.46 9.02 -14.03
CA VAL A 160 -1.43 9.58 -12.67
C VAL A 160 -2.83 10.03 -12.28
N HIS A 161 -3.32 9.58 -11.12
CA HIS A 161 -4.66 9.84 -10.62
C HIS A 161 -4.63 10.64 -9.32
N ALA A 162 -5.74 11.24 -8.97
CA ALA A 162 -5.90 11.82 -7.65
C ALA A 162 -5.65 10.78 -6.56
N GLY A 163 -4.89 11.16 -5.53
CA GLY A 163 -4.49 10.27 -4.44
C GLY A 163 -3.14 9.57 -4.65
N ASP A 164 -2.63 9.48 -5.88
CA ASP A 164 -1.31 8.90 -6.15
C ASP A 164 -0.19 9.69 -5.48
N LEU A 165 0.84 9.00 -5.04
CA LEU A 165 2.03 9.60 -4.46
C LEU A 165 3.14 9.69 -5.52
N LEU A 166 3.62 10.89 -5.74
CA LEU A 166 4.70 11.18 -6.68
C LEU A 166 5.96 11.54 -5.91
N LEU A 167 6.97 10.65 -5.95
CA LEU A 167 8.28 10.96 -5.40
C LEU A 167 8.93 12.07 -6.23
N THR A 168 9.23 13.17 -5.57
CA THR A 168 9.72 14.39 -6.18
C THR A 168 11.11 14.71 -5.66
N ILE A 169 12.06 14.85 -6.57
CA ILE A 169 13.40 15.34 -6.28
C ILE A 169 13.48 16.85 -6.57
N PRO A 170 14.28 17.61 -5.81
CA PRO A 170 14.37 19.06 -6.01
C PRO A 170 14.92 19.39 -7.40
N ALA A 171 14.25 20.31 -8.08
CA ALA A 171 14.70 20.88 -9.33
C ALA A 171 14.38 22.37 -9.34
N SER A 172 15.29 23.19 -9.83
CA SER A 172 15.10 24.65 -9.94
C SER A 172 14.83 25.12 -11.37
N LYS A 173 15.01 24.22 -12.34
CA LYS A 173 14.80 24.53 -13.76
C LYS A 173 13.78 23.58 -14.34
N PRO A 174 12.94 24.03 -15.28
CA PRO A 174 12.03 23.15 -15.98
C PRO A 174 12.82 22.11 -16.80
N GLU A 175 12.39 20.87 -16.77
CA GLU A 175 12.89 19.82 -17.63
C GLU A 175 11.86 19.53 -18.73
N ASP A 176 12.35 19.29 -19.94
CA ASP A 176 11.49 19.05 -21.09
C ASP A 176 10.83 17.66 -20.98
N GLU A 177 9.57 17.58 -21.40
CA GLU A 177 8.73 16.38 -21.34
C GLU A 177 8.61 15.70 -19.97
N ALA A 178 8.99 16.37 -18.89
CA ALA A 178 8.98 15.84 -17.53
C ALA A 178 7.70 16.18 -16.75
N LEU A 179 7.32 15.29 -15.85
CA LEU A 179 6.32 15.60 -14.81
C LEU A 179 7.00 16.42 -13.72
N MET A 180 6.55 17.66 -13.56
CA MET A 180 7.14 18.61 -12.62
C MET A 180 6.12 19.04 -11.58
N LEU A 181 6.56 19.08 -10.32
CA LEU A 181 5.84 19.74 -9.24
C LEU A 181 6.10 21.24 -9.33
N ILE A 182 5.04 21.99 -9.48
CA ILE A 182 5.10 23.46 -9.72
C ILE A 182 4.13 24.21 -8.82
N VAL A 183 4.40 25.50 -8.63
CA VAL A 183 3.39 26.46 -8.19
C VAL A 183 3.04 27.37 -9.36
N TYR A 184 1.77 27.38 -9.70
CA TYR A 184 1.21 28.25 -10.73
C TYR A 184 -0.08 28.88 -10.23
N GLN A 185 -0.22 30.18 -10.34
CA GLN A 185 -1.35 30.97 -9.80
C GLN A 185 -1.63 30.68 -8.31
N GLY A 186 -0.57 30.56 -7.51
CA GLY A 186 -0.66 30.28 -6.08
C GLY A 186 -1.06 28.84 -5.71
N LYS A 187 -1.30 27.97 -6.68
CA LYS A 187 -1.67 26.56 -6.46
C LYS A 187 -0.50 25.63 -6.75
N ARG A 188 -0.26 24.71 -5.84
CA ARG A 188 0.72 23.63 -6.01
C ARG A 188 0.08 22.50 -6.79
N MET A 189 0.73 22.07 -7.88
CA MET A 189 0.21 21.02 -8.76
C MET A 189 1.33 20.33 -9.53
N VAL A 190 1.05 19.13 -10.05
CA VAL A 190 1.94 18.46 -11.00
C VAL A 190 1.38 18.63 -12.40
N ARG A 191 2.25 18.97 -13.35
CA ARG A 191 1.93 19.04 -14.79
C ARG A 191 3.08 18.48 -15.60
N LYS A 192 2.79 17.96 -16.79
CA LYS A 192 3.83 17.65 -17.77
C LYS A 192 4.25 18.96 -18.42
N LEU A 193 5.55 19.26 -18.35
CA LEU A 193 6.11 20.49 -18.93
C LEU A 193 6.75 20.19 -20.28
N LEU A 194 6.53 21.09 -21.23
CA LEU A 194 7.25 21.14 -22.49
C LEU A 194 7.86 22.53 -22.62
N LYS A 195 9.14 22.59 -22.96
CA LYS A 195 9.83 23.86 -23.24
C LYS A 195 9.54 24.25 -24.69
N LEU A 196 8.99 25.44 -24.89
CA LEU A 196 8.78 26.00 -26.22
C LEU A 196 9.98 26.86 -26.65
N ASP A 197 10.44 27.73 -25.73
CA ASP A 197 11.60 28.57 -25.91
C ASP A 197 12.17 28.96 -24.54
N GLY A 198 13.17 29.82 -24.50
CA GLY A 198 13.82 30.24 -23.23
C GLY A 198 12.90 30.93 -22.23
N SER A 199 11.74 31.44 -22.65
CA SER A 199 10.83 32.25 -21.85
C SER A 199 9.44 31.61 -21.69
N ARG A 200 9.05 30.64 -22.51
CA ARG A 200 7.71 30.06 -22.53
C ARG A 200 7.72 28.56 -22.24
N LEU A 201 6.78 28.15 -21.42
CA LEU A 201 6.53 26.75 -21.07
C LEU A 201 5.11 26.38 -21.47
N GLN A 202 4.93 25.15 -21.90
CA GLN A 202 3.62 24.55 -22.08
C GLN A 202 3.34 23.63 -20.90
N LEU A 203 2.27 23.93 -20.16
CA LEU A 203 1.73 23.10 -19.10
C LEU A 203 0.70 22.17 -19.71
N GLN A 204 0.99 20.88 -19.76
CA GLN A 204 0.10 19.88 -20.31
C GLN A 204 -0.67 19.17 -19.20
N SER A 205 -1.96 18.97 -19.44
CA SER A 205 -2.84 18.13 -18.66
C SER A 205 -3.64 17.22 -19.59
N PHE A 206 -4.00 16.06 -19.10
CA PHE A 206 -4.78 15.09 -19.86
C PHE A 206 -5.64 14.31 -18.86
N ASP A 207 -6.87 14.77 -18.66
CA ASP A 207 -7.88 14.04 -17.89
C ASP A 207 -8.73 13.20 -18.85
N MET A 208 -9.88 13.67 -19.24
CA MET A 208 -10.70 13.07 -20.32
C MET A 208 -10.25 13.58 -21.68
N GLU A 209 -9.86 14.84 -21.73
CA GLU A 209 -9.35 15.50 -22.92
C GLU A 209 -7.95 16.06 -22.66
N PHE A 210 -7.13 16.09 -23.72
CA PHE A 210 -5.84 16.73 -23.67
C PHE A 210 -6.00 18.25 -23.68
N SER A 211 -5.33 18.91 -22.73
CA SER A 211 -5.28 20.36 -22.63
C SER A 211 -3.86 20.82 -22.46
N ALA A 212 -3.50 21.90 -23.14
CA ALA A 212 -2.18 22.48 -23.07
C ALA A 212 -2.29 24.00 -22.93
N LYS A 213 -1.64 24.56 -21.91
CA LYS A 213 -1.62 25.98 -21.61
C LYS A 213 -0.22 26.53 -21.78
N ILE A 214 -0.05 27.53 -22.62
CA ILE A 214 1.23 28.25 -22.76
C ILE A 214 1.28 29.36 -21.71
N VAL A 215 2.38 29.41 -20.94
CA VAL A 215 2.61 30.34 -19.86
C VAL A 215 4.03 30.90 -19.94
N HIS A 216 4.28 32.03 -19.33
CA HIS A 216 5.63 32.55 -19.18
C HIS A 216 6.38 31.78 -18.10
N ALA A 217 7.64 31.44 -18.32
CA ALA A 217 8.44 30.70 -17.34
C ALA A 217 8.54 31.42 -15.99
N ALA A 218 8.50 32.75 -15.99
CA ALA A 218 8.50 33.58 -14.79
C ALA A 218 7.22 33.43 -13.93
N GLU A 219 6.11 32.98 -14.50
CA GLU A 219 4.85 32.76 -13.78
C GLU A 219 4.80 31.41 -13.06
N VAL A 220 5.77 30.53 -13.34
CA VAL A 220 5.79 29.16 -12.85
C VAL A 220 6.98 28.96 -11.92
N GLN A 221 6.72 28.70 -10.66
CA GLN A 221 7.76 28.30 -9.73
C GLN A 221 7.95 26.78 -9.80
N ILE A 222 9.13 26.33 -10.16
CA ILE A 222 9.50 24.93 -10.16
C ILE A 222 9.91 24.51 -8.75
N LEU A 223 9.28 23.48 -8.20
CA LEU A 223 9.62 22.91 -6.90
C LEU A 223 10.45 21.63 -7.02
N GLY A 224 10.16 20.80 -8.04
CA GLY A 224 10.88 19.57 -8.22
C GLY A 224 10.41 18.77 -9.43
N ARG A 225 11.16 17.71 -9.74
CA ARG A 225 10.84 16.72 -10.77
C ARG A 225 10.29 15.46 -10.14
N CYS A 226 9.19 14.97 -10.67
CA CYS A 226 8.60 13.68 -10.26
C CYS A 226 9.36 12.54 -10.97
N VAL A 227 9.88 11.60 -10.17
CA VAL A 227 10.74 10.50 -10.68
C VAL A 227 10.14 9.13 -10.47
N ARG A 228 9.18 8.98 -9.54
CA ARG A 228 8.53 7.71 -9.24
C ARG A 228 7.08 7.92 -8.85
N LEU A 229 6.21 7.06 -9.36
CA LEU A 229 4.81 6.95 -8.96
C LEU A 229 4.65 5.78 -7.97
N GLN A 230 3.94 6.02 -6.88
CA GLN A 230 3.53 4.99 -5.93
C GLN A 230 2.02 5.06 -5.74
N ARG A 231 1.37 3.91 -5.88
CA ARG A 231 -0.08 3.76 -5.69
C ARG A 231 -0.33 2.62 -4.73
N THR A 232 -1.24 2.83 -3.79
CA THR A 232 -1.79 1.76 -2.96
C THR A 232 -2.96 1.14 -3.72
N LEU A 233 -2.96 -0.19 -3.84
CA LEU A 233 -4.03 -0.96 -4.49
C LEU A 233 -5.13 -1.27 -3.49
#